data_a9b547f8fffa3936cc07de9cf36ed9e7
#
_entry.id   a9b547f8fffa3936cc07de9cf36ed9e7
#
_cell.length_a   1.000
_cell.length_b   1.000
_cell.length_c   1.000
_cell.angle_alpha   90.00
_cell.angle_beta   90.00
_cell.angle_gamma   90.00
#
_symmetry.space_group_name_H-M   'P 1'
#
loop_
_entity.id
_entity.type
_entity.pdbx_description
1 polymer ?
#
loop_
_entity_poly.entity_id
_entity_poly.type
_entity_poly.pdbx_seq_one_letter_code
_entity_poly.pdbx_strand_id
1 'polypeptide(L)'
;MKHTYFIKALCINILCIACARIGSPTGGEQDKTPPKVLRTTPANGSLHFTGNHIRIYFDEYVTLKDIRKQLIISPPMEIFPNITPTGNASKYIDIKILDTLKPNTTYTFNFGKSIQDNNEGNPLNFYTYTFSTGGYIDSLSLKGHIVDAENPKADNYVNVMLYEVGEKFSDSVVYKKPPMYVSNTLDSLTSFKLTHLKAGKYLLVAMKDKDNNYLFDPKTDKIGFHQEFITLPTTDSSFVLSLFKEKLPTKVSRPFLSAEKRISIGYQGEKDSIKVQPLDPLPADFKWTITKEPKKDTLWLWYQPDIKDSLRLQVKGTGKTDIFTVKYRKMKGEKLAISSEHKSLSPTEEQITFLSNIPLIAFDPKVLQIRDKDSTLVDYKVDFTPNSEKVSLTFPVKEGEKYHLTALSAFEDFYHQKSDTLKESFSAKRAEDFASLKVSFKDSLSLPFIIELTDKDGKNVLYSQYIEKSSPTYHFPYLKAGNYLLRIVEDKNRNKKWDTGNFLQRKQPEIIRYFAKEIELRANWEVEQDISFAEQAEEKPKQPKEKSVEK
;
A
#
# COMPACT_ATOMS: atom_id res chain seq x y z
N MET A 1 -80.19 8.69 41.13
CA MET A 1 -79.98 8.40 39.65
C MET A 1 -78.69 8.92 39.05
N LYS A 2 -78.09 9.98 39.51
CA LYS A 2 -76.81 10.53 38.91
C LYS A 2 -75.55 9.68 39.21
N HIS A 3 -75.43 8.98 40.30
CA HIS A 3 -74.32 8.13 40.68
C HIS A 3 -74.21 6.80 39.90
N THR A 4 -75.37 6.28 39.44
CA THR A 4 -75.40 5.02 38.69
C THR A 4 -74.88 5.17 37.23
N TYR A 5 -75.08 6.34 36.66
CA TYR A 5 -74.55 6.65 35.30
C TYR A 5 -73.02 6.90 35.33
N PHE A 6 -72.52 7.49 36.43
CA PHE A 6 -71.08 7.73 36.56
C PHE A 6 -70.30 6.43 36.72
N ILE A 7 -70.83 5.48 37.47
CA ILE A 7 -70.21 4.14 37.63
C ILE A 7 -70.26 3.34 36.33
N LYS A 8 -71.36 3.42 35.58
CA LYS A 8 -71.47 2.76 34.27
C LYS A 8 -70.53 3.41 33.22
N ALA A 9 -70.36 4.73 33.20
CA ALA A 9 -69.41 5.42 32.36
C ALA A 9 -67.95 5.11 32.73
N LEU A 10 -67.63 4.96 34.00
CA LEU A 10 -66.32 4.59 34.49
C LEU A 10 -65.98 3.12 34.16
N CYS A 11 -66.92 2.20 34.26
CA CYS A 11 -66.72 0.81 33.83
C CYS A 11 -66.56 0.65 32.30
N ILE A 12 -67.22 1.46 31.48
CA ILE A 12 -67.05 1.45 30.04
C ILE A 12 -65.69 2.02 29.63
N ASN A 13 -65.17 3.04 30.34
CA ASN A 13 -63.81 3.55 30.06
C ASN A 13 -62.71 2.59 30.53
N ILE A 14 -62.92 1.77 31.55
CA ILE A 14 -61.92 0.75 32.00
C ILE A 14 -61.88 -0.45 31.04
N LEU A 15 -62.97 -0.74 30.30
CA LEU A 15 -63.00 -1.79 29.30
C LEU A 15 -62.30 -1.39 27.97
N CYS A 16 -62.08 -0.11 27.72
CA CYS A 16 -61.35 0.37 26.53
C CYS A 16 -59.79 0.42 26.72
N ILE A 17 -59.28 0.11 27.94
CA ILE A 17 -57.85 0.01 28.21
C ILE A 17 -57.37 -1.49 28.20
N ALA A 18 -58.12 -2.36 27.54
CA ALA A 18 -57.59 -3.66 27.16
C ALA A 18 -56.61 -3.43 26.03
N CYS A 19 -55.37 -3.12 26.38
CA CYS A 19 -54.23 -3.03 25.50
C CYS A 19 -54.21 -4.29 24.62
N ALA A 20 -54.53 -4.11 23.36
CA ALA A 20 -54.07 -5.02 22.34
C ALA A 20 -52.53 -5.01 22.45
N ARG A 21 -51.91 -5.98 23.08
CA ARG A 21 -50.51 -6.26 22.87
C ARG A 21 -50.39 -6.58 21.40
N ILE A 22 -49.83 -5.64 20.66
CA ILE A 22 -49.27 -5.92 19.34
C ILE A 22 -48.15 -6.90 19.65
N GLY A 23 -48.42 -8.18 19.58
CA GLY A 23 -47.40 -9.19 19.52
C GLY A 23 -46.65 -8.93 18.23
N SER A 24 -45.47 -8.33 18.32
CA SER A 24 -44.52 -8.45 17.22
C SER A 24 -44.36 -9.95 17.00
N PRO A 25 -44.63 -10.47 15.78
CA PRO A 25 -44.31 -11.86 15.51
C PRO A 25 -42.82 -12.01 15.79
N THR A 26 -42.48 -12.77 16.84
CA THR A 26 -41.11 -13.27 17.04
C THR A 26 -40.89 -14.15 15.83
N GLY A 27 -40.17 -13.62 14.82
CA GLY A 27 -39.76 -14.42 13.69
C GLY A 27 -39.10 -15.72 14.19
N GLY A 28 -39.25 -16.78 13.45
CA GLY A 28 -38.56 -18.03 13.71
C GLY A 28 -37.06 -17.83 13.78
N GLU A 29 -36.30 -18.86 14.10
CA GLU A 29 -34.83 -18.81 14.02
C GLU A 29 -34.41 -18.33 12.64
N GLN A 30 -33.44 -17.41 12.60
CA GLN A 30 -32.91 -16.89 11.35
C GLN A 30 -32.34 -18.04 10.52
N ASP A 31 -32.75 -18.16 9.27
CA ASP A 31 -32.17 -19.14 8.35
C ASP A 31 -30.70 -18.80 8.09
N LYS A 32 -29.82 -19.80 8.22
CA LYS A 32 -28.38 -19.71 7.98
C LYS A 32 -27.94 -20.63 6.84
N THR A 33 -28.87 -21.28 6.17
CA THR A 33 -28.59 -22.21 5.07
C THR A 33 -28.42 -21.45 3.76
N PRO A 34 -27.35 -21.71 3.00
CA PRO A 34 -27.20 -21.11 1.69
C PRO A 34 -28.11 -21.81 0.67
N PRO A 35 -28.50 -21.14 -0.43
CA PRO A 35 -29.30 -21.72 -1.50
C PRO A 35 -28.60 -22.93 -2.11
N LYS A 36 -29.39 -23.93 -2.56
CA LYS A 36 -28.87 -25.16 -3.21
C LYS A 36 -29.20 -25.16 -4.68
N VAL A 37 -28.21 -25.57 -5.49
CA VAL A 37 -28.41 -25.78 -6.92
C VAL A 37 -29.20 -27.08 -7.13
N LEU A 38 -30.35 -27.01 -7.76
CA LEU A 38 -31.18 -28.15 -8.10
C LEU A 38 -30.76 -28.80 -9.42
N ARG A 39 -30.51 -27.99 -10.44
CA ARG A 39 -30.08 -28.43 -11.76
C ARG A 39 -29.49 -27.30 -12.57
N THR A 40 -28.78 -27.65 -13.64
CA THR A 40 -28.27 -26.66 -14.62
C THR A 40 -28.66 -27.10 -16.03
N THR A 41 -28.77 -26.17 -16.95
CA THR A 41 -29.03 -26.44 -18.36
C THR A 41 -28.09 -25.56 -19.20
N PRO A 42 -27.14 -26.15 -19.96
CA PRO A 42 -26.74 -27.55 -19.92
C PRO A 42 -26.28 -28.07 -18.57
N ALA A 43 -26.12 -29.37 -18.40
CA ALA A 43 -25.62 -29.96 -17.15
C ALA A 43 -24.22 -29.44 -16.84
N ASN A 44 -23.91 -29.23 -15.54
CA ASN A 44 -22.54 -28.93 -15.12
C ASN A 44 -21.61 -30.09 -15.52
N GLY A 45 -20.48 -29.77 -16.12
CA GLY A 45 -19.57 -30.78 -16.69
C GLY A 45 -19.91 -31.19 -18.13
N SER A 46 -20.79 -30.48 -18.84
CA SER A 46 -21.15 -30.82 -20.22
C SER A 46 -19.97 -30.69 -21.18
N LEU A 47 -19.91 -31.62 -22.14
CA LEU A 47 -18.93 -31.66 -23.22
C LEU A 47 -19.55 -31.19 -24.54
N HIS A 48 -18.71 -30.85 -25.52
CA HIS A 48 -19.12 -30.39 -26.85
C HIS A 48 -20.12 -29.22 -26.76
N PHE A 49 -19.89 -28.31 -25.84
CA PHE A 49 -20.77 -27.13 -25.66
C PHE A 49 -20.71 -26.22 -26.89
N THR A 50 -21.84 -26.05 -27.56
CA THR A 50 -21.98 -25.21 -28.77
C THR A 50 -22.95 -24.06 -28.58
N GLY A 51 -23.65 -24.03 -27.45
CA GLY A 51 -24.60 -22.97 -27.11
C GLY A 51 -23.95 -21.70 -26.58
N ASN A 52 -24.78 -20.73 -26.30
CA ASN A 52 -24.38 -19.49 -25.65
C ASN A 52 -25.22 -19.13 -24.42
N HIS A 53 -26.07 -20.06 -23.97
CA HIS A 53 -26.93 -19.90 -22.80
C HIS A 53 -26.68 -20.97 -21.77
N ILE A 54 -26.59 -20.55 -20.49
CA ILE A 54 -26.47 -21.39 -19.32
C ILE A 54 -27.54 -20.95 -18.32
N ARG A 55 -28.28 -21.89 -17.76
CA ARG A 55 -29.24 -21.61 -16.70
C ARG A 55 -29.02 -22.49 -15.49
N ILE A 56 -28.97 -21.86 -14.31
CA ILE A 56 -28.72 -22.51 -13.02
C ILE A 56 -29.96 -22.32 -12.16
N TYR A 57 -30.61 -23.42 -11.72
CA TYR A 57 -31.84 -23.40 -10.92
C TYR A 57 -31.57 -23.71 -9.46
N PHE A 58 -32.28 -23.00 -8.58
CA PHE A 58 -32.14 -23.08 -7.14
C PHE A 58 -33.43 -23.53 -6.46
N ASP A 59 -33.32 -24.06 -5.24
CA ASP A 59 -34.44 -24.45 -4.38
C ASP A 59 -35.23 -23.23 -3.88
N GLU A 60 -34.57 -22.08 -3.75
CA GLU A 60 -35.14 -20.83 -3.27
C GLU A 60 -34.83 -19.63 -4.20
N TYR A 61 -35.33 -18.44 -3.80
CA TYR A 61 -35.04 -17.19 -4.54
C TYR A 61 -33.63 -16.71 -4.20
N VAL A 62 -32.84 -16.44 -5.23
CA VAL A 62 -31.46 -15.95 -5.14
C VAL A 62 -31.33 -14.55 -5.72
N THR A 63 -30.37 -13.80 -5.18
CA THR A 63 -29.91 -12.51 -5.70
C THR A 63 -28.42 -12.61 -6.07
N LEU A 64 -27.96 -11.71 -6.94
CA LEU A 64 -26.54 -11.62 -7.34
C LEU A 64 -25.93 -10.34 -6.77
N LYS A 65 -25.04 -10.52 -5.78
CA LYS A 65 -24.32 -9.41 -5.16
C LYS A 65 -22.93 -9.26 -5.74
N ASP A 66 -22.60 -8.04 -6.15
CA ASP A 66 -21.26 -7.70 -6.66
C ASP A 66 -20.74 -8.65 -7.75
N ILE A 67 -21.63 -9.16 -8.62
CA ILE A 67 -21.33 -10.22 -9.60
C ILE A 67 -20.10 -9.89 -10.46
N ARG A 68 -19.93 -8.64 -10.90
CA ARG A 68 -18.78 -8.23 -11.72
C ARG A 68 -17.44 -8.32 -11.00
N LYS A 69 -17.45 -8.29 -9.67
CA LYS A 69 -16.26 -8.37 -8.83
C LYS A 69 -15.99 -9.78 -8.32
N GLN A 70 -17.06 -10.56 -8.14
CA GLN A 70 -17.01 -11.90 -7.55
C GLN A 70 -16.88 -13.02 -8.58
N LEU A 71 -17.43 -12.84 -9.79
CA LEU A 71 -17.41 -13.86 -10.83
C LEU A 71 -16.06 -13.91 -11.52
N ILE A 72 -15.43 -15.08 -11.46
CA ILE A 72 -14.17 -15.37 -12.15
C ILE A 72 -14.47 -16.34 -13.27
N ILE A 73 -14.17 -15.95 -14.51
CA ILE A 73 -14.31 -16.77 -15.69
C ILE A 73 -12.92 -17.16 -16.19
N SER A 74 -12.65 -18.46 -16.30
CA SER A 74 -11.37 -18.99 -16.77
C SER A 74 -11.59 -19.98 -17.91
N PRO A 75 -10.99 -19.79 -19.10
CA PRO A 75 -10.28 -18.59 -19.57
C PRO A 75 -11.12 -17.31 -19.51
N PRO A 76 -10.51 -16.12 -19.32
CA PRO A 76 -11.25 -14.87 -19.30
C PRO A 76 -11.88 -14.57 -20.65
N MET A 77 -13.03 -13.92 -20.62
CA MET A 77 -13.79 -13.47 -21.80
C MET A 77 -13.52 -12.01 -22.08
N GLU A 78 -13.43 -11.60 -23.34
CA GLU A 78 -13.27 -10.20 -23.74
C GLU A 78 -14.53 -9.39 -23.42
N ILE A 79 -15.72 -10.01 -23.65
CA ILE A 79 -17.01 -9.43 -23.36
C ILE A 79 -17.61 -10.16 -22.16
N PHE A 80 -17.82 -9.41 -21.05
CA PHE A 80 -18.47 -9.96 -19.86
C PHE A 80 -19.88 -10.46 -20.22
N PRO A 81 -20.26 -11.71 -19.86
CA PRO A 81 -21.56 -12.28 -20.21
C PRO A 81 -22.70 -11.48 -19.58
N ASN A 82 -23.86 -11.50 -20.24
CA ASN A 82 -25.07 -10.95 -19.66
C ASN A 82 -25.66 -11.94 -18.65
N ILE A 83 -25.74 -11.53 -17.39
CA ILE A 83 -26.17 -12.39 -16.28
C ILE A 83 -27.36 -11.77 -15.58
N THR A 84 -28.42 -12.55 -15.43
CA THR A 84 -29.62 -12.17 -14.68
C THR A 84 -29.88 -13.18 -13.55
N PRO A 85 -30.53 -12.76 -12.46
CA PRO A 85 -31.26 -11.52 -12.24
C PRO A 85 -30.35 -10.34 -11.94
N THR A 86 -30.77 -9.12 -12.36
CA THR A 86 -30.14 -7.87 -11.99
C THR A 86 -31.09 -7.06 -11.12
N GLY A 87 -30.79 -6.95 -9.81
CA GLY A 87 -31.57 -6.14 -8.87
C GLY A 87 -32.84 -6.80 -8.30
N ASN A 88 -33.35 -7.88 -8.89
CA ASN A 88 -34.50 -8.65 -8.42
C ASN A 88 -34.08 -10.08 -8.05
N ALA A 89 -34.86 -10.73 -7.19
CA ALA A 89 -34.63 -12.15 -6.88
C ALA A 89 -35.25 -13.07 -7.94
N SER A 90 -34.64 -14.24 -8.17
CA SER A 90 -35.13 -15.27 -9.09
C SER A 90 -34.79 -16.66 -8.56
N LYS A 91 -35.57 -17.69 -8.95
CA LYS A 91 -35.23 -19.10 -8.69
C LYS A 91 -34.21 -19.67 -9.69
N TYR A 92 -33.73 -18.87 -10.60
CA TYR A 92 -32.67 -19.25 -11.54
C TYR A 92 -31.77 -18.09 -11.88
N ILE A 93 -30.53 -18.39 -12.22
CA ILE A 93 -29.58 -17.49 -12.87
C ILE A 93 -29.52 -17.86 -14.35
N ASP A 94 -29.66 -16.87 -15.23
CA ASP A 94 -29.51 -17.02 -16.69
C ASP A 94 -28.25 -16.29 -17.13
N ILE A 95 -27.38 -16.99 -17.86
CA ILE A 95 -26.10 -16.49 -18.34
C ILE A 95 -26.11 -16.55 -19.85
N LYS A 96 -26.00 -15.41 -20.50
CA LYS A 96 -25.83 -15.32 -21.95
C LYS A 96 -24.39 -14.95 -22.28
N ILE A 97 -23.65 -15.89 -22.84
CA ILE A 97 -22.30 -15.69 -23.34
C ILE A 97 -22.38 -14.84 -24.60
N LEU A 98 -21.58 -13.78 -24.65
CA LEU A 98 -21.52 -12.85 -25.77
C LEU A 98 -20.26 -13.02 -26.61
N ASP A 99 -19.27 -13.69 -26.06
CA ASP A 99 -17.98 -13.97 -26.69
C ASP A 99 -18.00 -15.22 -27.55
N THR A 100 -17.05 -15.29 -28.49
CA THR A 100 -16.79 -16.51 -29.26
C THR A 100 -15.93 -17.46 -28.43
N LEU A 101 -16.45 -18.66 -28.14
CA LEU A 101 -15.76 -19.66 -27.37
C LEU A 101 -14.61 -20.30 -28.17
N LYS A 102 -13.45 -20.46 -27.53
CA LYS A 102 -12.31 -21.17 -28.13
C LYS A 102 -12.61 -22.66 -28.26
N PRO A 103 -12.20 -23.33 -29.37
CA PRO A 103 -12.39 -24.76 -29.53
C PRO A 103 -11.54 -25.57 -28.54
N ASN A 104 -11.99 -26.76 -28.21
CA ASN A 104 -11.28 -27.71 -27.33
C ASN A 104 -10.81 -27.08 -26.02
N THR A 105 -11.67 -26.27 -25.37
CA THR A 105 -11.33 -25.48 -24.21
C THR A 105 -12.33 -25.72 -23.08
N THR A 106 -11.80 -25.93 -21.87
CA THR A 106 -12.59 -26.03 -20.64
C THR A 106 -12.80 -24.64 -20.08
N TYR A 107 -14.05 -24.22 -19.91
CA TYR A 107 -14.47 -22.97 -19.28
C TYR A 107 -15.00 -23.22 -17.89
N THR A 108 -14.63 -22.35 -16.96
CA THR A 108 -15.05 -22.41 -15.56
C THR A 108 -15.60 -21.04 -15.14
N PHE A 109 -16.81 -21.03 -14.59
CA PHE A 109 -17.46 -19.87 -13.98
C PHE A 109 -17.49 -20.07 -12.48
N ASN A 110 -16.64 -19.38 -11.73
CA ASN A 110 -16.62 -19.41 -10.28
C ASN A 110 -17.32 -18.15 -9.75
N PHE A 111 -18.45 -18.32 -9.07
CA PHE A 111 -19.31 -17.23 -8.60
C PHE A 111 -18.83 -16.59 -7.29
N GLY A 112 -17.74 -17.06 -6.68
CA GLY A 112 -17.26 -16.54 -5.41
C GLY A 112 -18.36 -16.58 -4.34
N LYS A 113 -18.72 -15.43 -3.79
CA LYS A 113 -19.81 -15.24 -2.82
C LYS A 113 -20.99 -14.46 -3.40
N SER A 114 -21.08 -14.35 -4.73
CA SER A 114 -22.10 -13.50 -5.36
C SER A 114 -23.51 -14.05 -5.29
N ILE A 115 -23.68 -15.37 -5.30
CA ILE A 115 -25.00 -16.02 -5.21
C ILE A 115 -25.42 -16.03 -3.73
N GLN A 116 -26.51 -15.34 -3.42
CA GLN A 116 -27.02 -15.27 -2.05
C GLN A 116 -28.54 -15.53 -2.05
N ASP A 117 -29.08 -16.12 -0.95
CA ASP A 117 -30.51 -16.14 -0.78
C ASP A 117 -31.08 -14.70 -0.71
N ASN A 118 -32.36 -14.59 -1.02
CA ASN A 118 -33.00 -13.27 -1.08
C ASN A 118 -33.37 -12.71 0.30
N ASN A 119 -33.57 -13.54 1.30
CA ASN A 119 -34.13 -13.11 2.57
C ASN A 119 -33.06 -12.68 3.55
N GLU A 120 -32.12 -13.57 3.85
CA GLU A 120 -31.06 -13.38 4.86
C GLU A 120 -29.72 -13.01 4.25
N GLY A 121 -29.52 -13.26 2.95
CA GLY A 121 -28.27 -12.98 2.25
C GLY A 121 -27.19 -14.01 2.49
N ASN A 122 -27.54 -15.26 2.84
CA ASN A 122 -26.57 -16.34 3.03
C ASN A 122 -25.89 -16.71 1.71
N PRO A 123 -24.56 -16.63 1.59
CA PRO A 123 -23.88 -16.87 0.33
C PRO A 123 -23.68 -18.35 0.03
N LEU A 124 -23.97 -18.77 -1.20
CA LEU A 124 -23.48 -20.02 -1.75
C LEU A 124 -22.01 -19.87 -2.12
N ASN A 125 -21.12 -20.28 -1.22
CA ASN A 125 -19.70 -20.04 -1.35
C ASN A 125 -19.07 -20.87 -2.49
N PHE A 126 -18.36 -20.17 -3.39
CA PHE A 126 -17.48 -20.76 -4.42
C PHE A 126 -18.16 -21.76 -5.35
N TYR A 127 -19.46 -21.61 -5.60
CA TYR A 127 -20.13 -22.44 -6.61
C TYR A 127 -19.45 -22.24 -7.95
N THR A 128 -19.16 -23.39 -8.61
CA THR A 128 -18.45 -23.42 -9.88
C THR A 128 -19.27 -24.19 -10.91
N TYR A 129 -19.50 -23.55 -12.06
CA TYR A 129 -20.06 -24.18 -13.22
C TYR A 129 -18.97 -24.36 -14.29
N THR A 130 -18.82 -25.57 -14.81
CA THR A 130 -17.77 -25.92 -15.75
C THR A 130 -18.37 -26.59 -16.98
N PHE A 131 -17.84 -26.28 -18.17
CA PHE A 131 -18.16 -26.99 -19.42
C PHE A 131 -16.95 -27.02 -20.35
N SER A 132 -16.96 -27.87 -21.34
CA SER A 132 -15.93 -27.94 -22.37
C SER A 132 -16.53 -27.82 -23.77
N THR A 133 -15.88 -27.05 -24.64
CA THR A 133 -16.19 -27.01 -26.08
C THR A 133 -15.61 -28.23 -26.81
N GLY A 134 -14.76 -29.01 -26.16
CA GLY A 134 -14.17 -30.26 -26.64
C GLY A 134 -14.80 -31.49 -26.02
N GLY A 135 -14.18 -32.66 -26.29
CA GLY A 135 -14.64 -33.97 -25.85
C GLY A 135 -14.23 -34.38 -24.43
N TYR A 136 -13.55 -33.52 -23.68
CA TYR A 136 -13.12 -33.76 -22.29
C TYR A 136 -13.02 -32.49 -21.50
N ILE A 137 -12.98 -32.63 -20.17
CA ILE A 137 -12.68 -31.52 -19.23
C ILE A 137 -11.25 -31.70 -18.73
N ASP A 138 -10.47 -30.63 -18.81
CA ASP A 138 -9.11 -30.60 -18.26
C ASP A 138 -9.14 -30.82 -16.74
N SER A 139 -8.17 -31.56 -16.19
CA SER A 139 -8.21 -31.99 -14.77
C SER A 139 -7.06 -31.53 -13.91
N LEU A 140 -6.01 -30.91 -14.50
CA LEU A 140 -4.87 -30.45 -13.74
C LEU A 140 -5.21 -29.21 -12.90
N SER A 141 -4.50 -29.04 -11.82
CA SER A 141 -4.68 -27.90 -10.93
C SER A 141 -3.35 -27.42 -10.36
N LEU A 142 -3.36 -26.16 -9.92
CA LEU A 142 -2.23 -25.49 -9.28
C LEU A 142 -2.77 -24.65 -8.11
N LYS A 143 -2.05 -24.65 -6.99
CA LYS A 143 -2.44 -23.90 -5.78
C LYS A 143 -1.25 -23.15 -5.18
N GLY A 144 -1.55 -22.18 -4.37
CA GLY A 144 -0.54 -21.40 -3.67
C GLY A 144 -1.14 -20.31 -2.81
N HIS A 145 -0.29 -19.39 -2.39
CA HIS A 145 -0.71 -18.23 -1.63
C HIS A 145 0.05 -16.98 -2.06
N ILE A 146 -0.55 -15.84 -1.75
CA ILE A 146 -0.04 -14.51 -2.04
C ILE A 146 0.48 -13.90 -0.75
N VAL A 147 1.64 -13.25 -0.84
CA VAL A 147 2.18 -12.36 0.18
C VAL A 147 2.44 -10.99 -0.45
N ASP A 148 2.48 -9.94 0.37
CA ASP A 148 2.95 -8.63 -0.08
C ASP A 148 4.45 -8.51 0.23
N ALA A 149 5.23 -7.96 -0.69
CA ALA A 149 6.69 -7.85 -0.54
C ALA A 149 7.10 -6.79 0.49
N GLU A 150 6.26 -5.77 0.68
CA GLU A 150 6.58 -4.61 1.51
C GLU A 150 5.70 -4.52 2.77
N ASN A 151 4.46 -5.04 2.71
CA ASN A 151 3.49 -4.88 3.78
C ASN A 151 3.24 -6.20 4.53
N PRO A 152 2.89 -6.14 5.83
CA PRO A 152 2.63 -7.35 6.63
C PRO A 152 1.36 -8.10 6.21
N LYS A 153 0.44 -7.43 5.52
CA LYS A 153 -0.82 -8.01 5.03
C LYS A 153 -0.87 -7.99 3.52
N ALA A 154 -1.20 -9.13 2.93
CA ALA A 154 -1.43 -9.24 1.50
C ALA A 154 -2.70 -8.47 1.06
N ASP A 155 -2.69 -8.01 -0.19
CA ASP A 155 -3.85 -7.39 -0.81
C ASP A 155 -5.00 -8.41 -1.02
N ASN A 156 -6.24 -7.92 -0.94
CA ASN A 156 -7.43 -8.66 -1.33
C ASN A 156 -7.66 -8.56 -2.85
N TYR A 157 -8.45 -9.46 -3.41
CA TYR A 157 -8.82 -9.47 -4.84
C TYR A 157 -7.60 -9.45 -5.75
N VAL A 158 -6.68 -10.37 -5.52
CA VAL A 158 -5.49 -10.56 -6.34
C VAL A 158 -5.80 -11.57 -7.43
N ASN A 159 -5.65 -11.19 -8.69
CA ASN A 159 -5.74 -12.08 -9.82
C ASN A 159 -4.49 -12.96 -9.89
N VAL A 160 -4.67 -14.27 -10.04
CA VAL A 160 -3.58 -15.22 -10.28
C VAL A 160 -3.77 -15.82 -11.67
N MET A 161 -2.76 -15.71 -12.48
CA MET A 161 -2.84 -15.86 -13.93
C MET A 161 -1.78 -16.81 -14.46
N LEU A 162 -2.15 -17.61 -15.46
CA LEU A 162 -1.22 -18.43 -16.25
C LEU A 162 -1.21 -17.95 -17.69
N TYR A 163 -0.02 -17.66 -18.18
CA TYR A 163 0.25 -17.37 -19.58
C TYR A 163 1.00 -18.56 -20.21
N GLU A 164 0.47 -19.07 -21.30
CA GLU A 164 1.10 -20.21 -22.01
C GLU A 164 2.42 -19.79 -22.65
N VAL A 165 3.46 -20.61 -22.46
CA VAL A 165 4.82 -20.37 -22.98
C VAL A 165 5.04 -21.23 -24.21
N GLY A 166 4.87 -20.63 -25.39
CA GLY A 166 5.15 -21.22 -26.70
C GLY A 166 6.34 -20.56 -27.39
N GLU A 167 6.57 -20.92 -28.65
CA GLU A 167 7.73 -20.45 -29.46
C GLU A 167 7.79 -18.90 -29.59
N LYS A 168 6.66 -18.22 -29.64
CA LYS A 168 6.56 -16.74 -29.78
C LYS A 168 6.31 -16.03 -28.45
N PHE A 169 6.58 -16.71 -27.33
CA PHE A 169 6.35 -16.14 -26.00
C PHE A 169 7.32 -15.00 -25.71
N SER A 170 6.82 -13.96 -25.06
CA SER A 170 7.60 -12.87 -24.49
C SER A 170 6.96 -12.43 -23.18
N ASP A 171 7.75 -12.11 -22.15
CA ASP A 171 7.27 -11.62 -20.86
C ASP A 171 6.40 -10.35 -20.99
N SER A 172 6.60 -9.57 -22.05
CA SER A 172 5.75 -8.40 -22.35
C SER A 172 4.28 -8.75 -22.62
N VAL A 173 3.92 -10.03 -22.69
CA VAL A 173 2.53 -10.50 -22.90
C VAL A 173 1.59 -9.98 -21.81
N VAL A 174 2.06 -9.86 -20.56
CA VAL A 174 1.26 -9.37 -19.42
C VAL A 174 0.75 -7.95 -19.58
N TYR A 175 1.40 -7.14 -20.45
CA TYR A 175 0.99 -5.76 -20.76
C TYR A 175 0.01 -5.68 -21.95
N LYS A 176 -0.18 -6.75 -22.70
CA LYS A 176 -0.80 -6.69 -24.04
C LYS A 176 -1.97 -7.63 -24.22
N LYS A 177 -2.00 -8.74 -23.49
CA LYS A 177 -2.98 -9.80 -23.69
C LYS A 177 -3.47 -10.35 -22.35
N PRO A 178 -4.76 -10.71 -22.24
CA PRO A 178 -5.26 -11.44 -21.09
C PRO A 178 -4.59 -12.84 -20.97
N PRO A 179 -4.58 -13.42 -19.77
CA PRO A 179 -3.99 -14.74 -19.51
C PRO A 179 -4.78 -15.87 -20.17
N MET A 180 -4.18 -17.06 -20.25
CA MET A 180 -4.88 -18.29 -20.63
C MET A 180 -5.82 -18.78 -19.52
N TYR A 181 -5.38 -18.71 -18.26
CA TYR A 181 -6.18 -19.10 -17.09
C TYR A 181 -6.09 -18.02 -16.01
N VAL A 182 -7.18 -17.85 -15.28
CA VAL A 182 -7.26 -16.89 -14.17
C VAL A 182 -8.00 -17.48 -12.98
N SER A 183 -7.55 -17.13 -11.79
CA SER A 183 -8.24 -17.29 -10.51
C SER A 183 -8.09 -16.00 -9.71
N ASN A 184 -8.73 -15.90 -8.55
CA ASN A 184 -8.65 -14.71 -7.69
C ASN A 184 -8.71 -15.12 -6.23
N THR A 185 -8.03 -14.37 -5.35
CA THR A 185 -8.04 -14.62 -3.90
C THR A 185 -9.33 -14.12 -3.22
N LEU A 186 -10.13 -13.30 -3.89
CA LEU A 186 -11.33 -12.65 -3.35
C LEU A 186 -11.05 -11.76 -2.11
N ASP A 187 -12.04 -11.60 -1.24
CA ASP A 187 -12.04 -10.59 -0.17
C ASP A 187 -11.41 -11.04 1.16
N SER A 188 -11.15 -12.32 1.34
CA SER A 188 -10.78 -12.85 2.66
C SER A 188 -9.69 -13.92 2.65
N LEU A 189 -9.15 -14.25 1.47
CA LEU A 189 -8.16 -15.31 1.32
C LEU A 189 -6.88 -14.77 0.72
N THR A 190 -5.75 -15.28 1.20
CA THR A 190 -4.45 -15.11 0.53
C THR A 190 -4.12 -16.33 -0.33
N SER A 191 -4.82 -17.44 -0.16
CA SER A 191 -4.66 -18.67 -0.95
C SER A 191 -5.42 -18.59 -2.26
N PHE A 192 -4.87 -19.24 -3.28
CA PHE A 192 -5.49 -19.39 -4.59
C PHE A 192 -5.46 -20.83 -5.07
N LYS A 193 -6.39 -21.18 -5.96
CA LYS A 193 -6.42 -22.43 -6.69
C LYS A 193 -6.86 -22.18 -8.13
N LEU A 194 -6.05 -22.60 -9.08
CA LEU A 194 -6.37 -22.69 -10.49
C LEU A 194 -6.73 -24.14 -10.79
N THR A 195 -7.84 -24.37 -11.49
CA THR A 195 -8.35 -25.72 -11.80
C THR A 195 -8.62 -25.84 -13.30
N HIS A 196 -8.84 -27.05 -13.77
CA HIS A 196 -9.15 -27.36 -15.16
C HIS A 196 -8.08 -26.86 -16.13
N LEU A 197 -6.82 -27.14 -15.78
CA LEU A 197 -5.65 -26.72 -16.56
C LEU A 197 -5.22 -27.83 -17.51
N LYS A 198 -4.73 -27.44 -18.70
CA LYS A 198 -4.06 -28.32 -19.65
C LYS A 198 -2.61 -28.59 -19.25
N ALA A 199 -2.09 -29.72 -19.66
CA ALA A 199 -0.65 -29.95 -19.64
C ALA A 199 0.05 -28.94 -20.56
N GLY A 200 1.19 -28.39 -20.10
CA GLY A 200 1.93 -27.36 -20.84
C GLY A 200 2.90 -26.60 -19.98
N LYS A 201 3.58 -25.65 -20.60
CA LYS A 201 4.54 -24.75 -19.93
C LYS A 201 3.91 -23.36 -19.75
N TYR A 202 4.00 -22.81 -18.55
CA TYR A 202 3.30 -21.58 -18.17
C TYR A 202 4.18 -20.63 -17.41
N LEU A 203 3.94 -19.33 -17.60
CA LEU A 203 4.36 -18.27 -16.70
C LEU A 203 3.25 -18.05 -15.68
N LEU A 204 3.57 -18.19 -14.38
CA LEU A 204 2.66 -17.91 -13.27
C LEU A 204 2.88 -16.49 -12.75
N VAL A 205 1.81 -15.68 -12.76
CA VAL A 205 1.80 -14.28 -12.34
C VAL A 205 0.64 -14.04 -11.38
N ALA A 206 0.88 -13.24 -10.35
CA ALA A 206 -0.15 -12.65 -9.53
C ALA A 206 -0.22 -11.14 -9.81
N MET A 207 -1.40 -10.55 -9.80
CA MET A 207 -1.58 -9.12 -10.06
C MET A 207 -2.69 -8.53 -9.20
N LYS A 208 -2.37 -7.45 -8.49
CA LYS A 208 -3.37 -6.55 -7.94
C LYS A 208 -3.77 -5.58 -9.04
N ASP A 209 -4.70 -6.02 -9.88
CA ASP A 209 -5.24 -5.32 -11.03
C ASP A 209 -6.29 -4.30 -10.57
N LYS A 210 -6.00 -3.03 -10.72
CA LYS A 210 -6.90 -1.95 -10.28
C LYS A 210 -8.04 -1.69 -11.26
N ASP A 211 -7.77 -1.91 -12.54
CA ASP A 211 -8.71 -1.63 -13.63
C ASP A 211 -9.54 -2.85 -14.02
N ASN A 212 -9.25 -4.04 -13.46
CA ASN A 212 -9.88 -5.33 -13.75
C ASN A 212 -9.88 -5.69 -15.25
N ASN A 213 -8.77 -5.44 -15.92
CA ASN A 213 -8.60 -5.68 -17.36
C ASN A 213 -7.62 -6.82 -17.68
N TYR A 214 -7.01 -7.45 -16.65
CA TYR A 214 -5.98 -8.48 -16.75
C TYR A 214 -4.71 -8.05 -17.49
N LEU A 215 -4.47 -6.74 -17.62
CA LEU A 215 -3.28 -6.17 -18.22
C LEU A 215 -2.49 -5.40 -17.17
N PHE A 216 -1.19 -5.62 -17.09
CA PHE A 216 -0.36 -4.98 -16.09
C PHE A 216 -0.03 -3.52 -16.45
N ASP A 217 -0.46 -2.58 -15.61
CA ASP A 217 0.02 -1.18 -15.63
C ASP A 217 0.88 -0.94 -14.38
N PRO A 218 2.22 -0.78 -14.54
CA PRO A 218 3.11 -0.56 -13.39
C PRO A 218 2.83 0.72 -12.61
N LYS A 219 2.01 1.66 -13.15
CA LYS A 219 1.63 2.88 -12.44
C LYS A 219 0.59 2.63 -11.36
N THR A 220 -0.35 1.73 -11.62
CA THR A 220 -1.52 1.49 -10.76
C THR A 220 -1.44 0.17 -10.03
N ASP A 221 -0.87 -0.86 -10.67
CA ASP A 221 -0.93 -2.24 -10.23
C ASP A 221 0.29 -2.68 -9.43
N LYS A 222 0.12 -3.77 -8.67
CA LYS A 222 1.23 -4.56 -8.14
C LYS A 222 1.30 -5.88 -8.92
N ILE A 223 2.50 -6.41 -9.08
CA ILE A 223 2.76 -7.69 -9.72
C ILE A 223 3.59 -8.59 -8.81
N GLY A 224 3.37 -9.90 -8.93
CA GLY A 224 4.21 -10.94 -8.36
C GLY A 224 4.33 -12.06 -9.38
N PHE A 225 5.42 -12.78 -9.42
CA PHE A 225 5.62 -13.84 -10.41
C PHE A 225 6.50 -14.95 -9.84
N HIS A 226 6.31 -16.15 -10.39
CA HIS A 226 7.24 -17.25 -10.15
C HIS A 226 8.48 -17.07 -11.03
N GLN A 227 9.67 -17.26 -10.45
CA GLN A 227 10.95 -17.00 -11.13
C GLN A 227 11.09 -17.84 -12.40
N GLU A 228 10.78 -19.12 -12.30
CA GLU A 228 10.88 -20.09 -13.39
C GLU A 228 9.52 -20.32 -14.06
N PHE A 229 9.54 -20.81 -15.29
CA PHE A 229 8.31 -21.30 -15.92
C PHE A 229 7.87 -22.61 -15.29
N ILE A 230 6.56 -22.76 -15.08
CA ILE A 230 5.98 -23.97 -14.52
C ILE A 230 5.56 -24.91 -15.64
N THR A 231 5.93 -26.17 -15.53
CA THR A 231 5.45 -27.23 -16.43
C THR A 231 4.39 -28.06 -15.72
N LEU A 232 3.21 -28.18 -16.31
CA LEU A 232 2.12 -29.01 -15.79
C LEU A 232 2.08 -30.37 -16.55
N PRO A 233 1.86 -31.47 -15.85
CA PRO A 233 1.71 -31.64 -14.40
C PRO A 233 3.02 -31.33 -13.66
N THR A 234 2.90 -30.73 -12.45
CA THR A 234 4.03 -30.41 -11.57
C THR A 234 4.01 -31.27 -10.32
N THR A 235 5.20 -31.52 -9.77
CA THR A 235 5.37 -32.17 -8.45
C THR A 235 5.30 -31.16 -7.30
N ASP A 236 5.36 -29.84 -7.60
CA ASP A 236 5.30 -28.81 -6.58
C ASP A 236 3.91 -28.77 -5.95
N SER A 237 3.89 -28.79 -4.62
CA SER A 237 2.64 -28.86 -3.86
C SER A 237 1.96 -27.51 -3.70
N SER A 238 2.72 -26.41 -3.70
CA SER A 238 2.21 -25.05 -3.49
C SER A 238 3.20 -23.99 -3.93
N PHE A 239 2.69 -22.86 -4.44
CA PHE A 239 3.48 -21.72 -4.92
C PHE A 239 3.26 -20.50 -4.04
N VAL A 240 4.32 -19.75 -3.76
CA VAL A 240 4.26 -18.45 -3.08
C VAL A 240 4.56 -17.37 -4.10
N LEU A 241 3.65 -16.37 -4.18
CA LEU A 241 3.84 -15.21 -5.05
C LEU A 241 3.88 -13.94 -4.21
N SER A 242 4.99 -13.21 -4.29
CA SER A 242 5.20 -11.97 -3.57
C SER A 242 4.81 -10.79 -4.45
N LEU A 243 3.77 -10.05 -4.05
CA LEU A 243 3.31 -8.85 -4.75
C LEU A 243 4.19 -7.66 -4.43
N PHE A 244 4.63 -6.96 -5.44
CA PHE A 244 5.38 -5.72 -5.31
C PHE A 244 4.92 -4.68 -6.33
N LYS A 245 5.21 -3.41 -6.05
CA LYS A 245 5.05 -2.32 -7.01
C LYS A 245 6.39 -2.01 -7.64
N GLU A 246 6.45 -1.99 -8.98
CA GLU A 246 7.68 -1.66 -9.69
C GLU A 246 8.08 -0.19 -9.49
N LYS A 247 9.37 0.07 -9.47
CA LYS A 247 9.88 1.43 -9.64
C LYS A 247 9.63 1.90 -11.06
N LEU A 248 8.94 3.02 -11.18
CA LEU A 248 8.69 3.62 -12.47
C LEU A 248 9.95 4.32 -13.00
N PRO A 249 10.19 4.31 -14.33
CA PRO A 249 11.25 5.09 -14.93
C PRO A 249 11.10 6.57 -14.56
N THR A 250 12.23 7.23 -14.30
CA THR A 250 12.21 8.65 -13.96
C THR A 250 11.67 9.46 -15.13
N LYS A 251 10.54 10.12 -14.89
CA LYS A 251 9.87 10.99 -15.85
C LYS A 251 9.67 12.36 -15.24
N VAL A 252 9.98 13.39 -16.01
CA VAL A 252 9.83 14.78 -15.57
C VAL A 252 8.56 15.37 -16.15
N SER A 253 7.80 16.07 -15.33
CA SER A 253 6.65 16.86 -15.74
C SER A 253 7.11 18.21 -16.29
N ARG A 254 6.23 18.88 -17.06
CA ARG A 254 6.55 20.22 -17.60
C ARG A 254 6.79 21.21 -16.45
N PRO A 255 7.97 21.85 -16.38
CA PRO A 255 8.27 22.86 -15.38
C PRO A 255 7.37 24.08 -15.51
N PHE A 256 7.08 24.72 -14.36
CA PHE A 256 6.27 25.93 -14.33
C PHE A 256 6.74 26.90 -13.23
N LEU A 257 6.53 28.19 -13.42
CA LEU A 257 6.81 29.20 -12.40
C LEU A 257 5.81 29.06 -11.27
N SER A 258 6.30 28.73 -10.05
CA SER A 258 5.48 28.48 -8.85
C SER A 258 5.49 29.61 -7.84
N ALA A 259 6.54 30.44 -7.85
CA ALA A 259 6.66 31.71 -7.12
C ALA A 259 7.56 32.65 -7.91
N GLU A 260 7.72 33.88 -7.44
CA GLU A 260 8.71 34.80 -8.01
C GLU A 260 10.10 34.17 -7.90
N LYS A 261 10.80 34.03 -9.06
CA LYS A 261 12.15 33.44 -9.15
C LYS A 261 12.27 31.98 -8.68
N ARG A 262 11.14 31.24 -8.64
CA ARG A 262 11.14 29.80 -8.33
C ARG A 262 10.34 29.01 -9.38
N ILE A 263 10.99 28.02 -9.99
CA ILE A 263 10.37 27.09 -10.95
C ILE A 263 10.22 25.74 -10.27
N SER A 264 8.99 25.18 -10.31
CA SER A 264 8.70 23.84 -9.85
C SER A 264 8.81 22.83 -10.99
N ILE A 265 9.48 21.71 -10.73
CA ILE A 265 9.74 20.63 -11.66
C ILE A 265 9.26 19.34 -11.00
N GLY A 266 8.03 18.95 -11.30
CA GLY A 266 7.46 17.68 -10.81
C GLY A 266 8.14 16.51 -11.51
N TYR A 267 8.32 15.40 -10.79
CA TYR A 267 8.91 14.19 -11.33
C TYR A 267 8.24 12.94 -10.77
N GLN A 268 8.47 11.82 -11.44
CA GLN A 268 8.14 10.47 -11.01
C GLN A 268 9.44 9.67 -11.03
N GLY A 269 9.61 8.72 -10.12
CA GLY A 269 10.83 7.90 -10.04
C GLY A 269 11.90 8.51 -9.14
N GLU A 270 13.17 8.24 -9.40
CA GLU A 270 14.27 8.63 -8.51
C GLU A 270 14.82 10.03 -8.80
N LYS A 271 14.90 10.88 -7.77
CA LYS A 271 15.44 12.24 -7.83
C LYS A 271 16.86 12.29 -8.36
N ASP A 272 17.72 11.38 -7.92
CA ASP A 272 19.17 11.42 -8.18
C ASP A 272 19.52 11.20 -9.68
N SER A 273 18.57 10.68 -10.44
CA SER A 273 18.70 10.55 -11.89
C SER A 273 18.33 11.81 -12.68
N ILE A 274 17.84 12.87 -12.00
CA ILE A 274 17.39 14.10 -12.64
C ILE A 274 18.49 15.15 -12.61
N LYS A 275 18.88 15.64 -13.79
CA LYS A 275 19.79 16.79 -13.95
C LYS A 275 19.03 17.93 -14.62
N VAL A 276 19.07 19.11 -14.02
CA VAL A 276 18.43 20.32 -14.55
C VAL A 276 19.51 21.35 -14.84
N GLN A 277 19.44 21.98 -16.00
CA GLN A 277 20.37 23.00 -16.40
C GLN A 277 19.66 24.13 -17.17
N PRO A 278 19.76 25.37 -16.69
CA PRO A 278 19.38 26.55 -17.51
C PRO A 278 20.20 26.65 -18.80
N LEU A 279 19.56 27.11 -19.88
CA LEU A 279 20.17 27.26 -21.18
C LEU A 279 20.20 28.74 -21.62
N ASP A 280 21.23 29.11 -22.38
CA ASP A 280 21.37 30.43 -22.95
C ASP A 280 20.17 30.85 -23.83
N PRO A 281 19.91 32.18 -23.96
CA PRO A 281 20.68 33.27 -23.38
C PRO A 281 20.36 33.50 -21.90
N LEU A 282 21.41 33.69 -21.07
CA LEU A 282 21.30 33.99 -19.64
C LEU A 282 21.98 35.33 -19.33
N PRO A 283 21.50 36.13 -18.33
CA PRO A 283 22.24 37.28 -17.83
C PRO A 283 23.65 36.91 -17.35
N ALA A 284 24.62 37.81 -17.47
CA ALA A 284 26.00 37.54 -17.07
C ALA A 284 26.15 37.23 -15.56
N ASP A 285 25.28 37.76 -14.74
CA ASP A 285 25.21 37.60 -13.28
C ASP A 285 24.20 36.50 -12.84
N PHE A 286 23.72 35.69 -13.78
CA PHE A 286 22.72 34.65 -13.51
C PHE A 286 23.25 33.59 -12.54
N LYS A 287 22.56 33.46 -11.43
CA LYS A 287 22.80 32.42 -10.42
C LYS A 287 21.56 31.54 -10.27
N TRP A 288 21.77 30.29 -9.95
CA TRP A 288 20.70 29.34 -9.72
C TRP A 288 21.14 28.21 -8.79
N THR A 289 20.16 27.61 -8.11
CA THR A 289 20.35 26.42 -7.28
C THR A 289 19.09 25.55 -7.33
N ILE A 290 19.22 24.29 -6.92
CA ILE A 290 18.11 23.33 -6.88
C ILE A 290 17.96 22.77 -5.48
N THR A 291 16.73 22.76 -4.98
CA THR A 291 16.34 22.07 -3.77
C THR A 291 15.18 21.11 -4.06
N LYS A 292 14.90 20.21 -3.12
CA LYS A 292 13.75 19.29 -3.22
C LYS A 292 12.60 19.82 -2.35
N GLU A 293 11.40 19.91 -2.92
CA GLU A 293 10.20 20.23 -2.12
C GLU A 293 9.99 19.17 -1.04
N PRO A 294 9.83 19.57 0.26
CA PRO A 294 9.60 18.61 1.33
C PRO A 294 8.37 17.74 1.08
N LYS A 295 8.50 16.42 1.28
CA LYS A 295 7.41 15.42 1.17
C LYS A 295 6.72 15.31 -0.19
N LYS A 296 7.26 15.93 -1.27
CA LYS A 296 6.71 15.83 -2.63
C LYS A 296 7.79 15.48 -3.64
N ASP A 297 7.39 14.84 -4.73
CA ASP A 297 8.27 14.54 -5.85
C ASP A 297 8.35 15.74 -6.81
N THR A 298 8.94 16.81 -6.28
CA THR A 298 9.11 18.10 -6.96
C THR A 298 10.48 18.67 -6.65
N LEU A 299 11.19 19.13 -7.66
CA LEU A 299 12.40 19.95 -7.51
C LEU A 299 12.02 21.41 -7.67
N TRP A 300 12.62 22.27 -6.87
CA TRP A 300 12.57 23.72 -7.01
C TRP A 300 13.88 24.22 -7.59
N LEU A 301 13.79 24.91 -8.70
CA LEU A 301 14.90 25.69 -9.24
C LEU A 301 14.70 27.14 -8.84
N TRP A 302 15.62 27.66 -8.04
CA TRP A 302 15.72 29.04 -7.59
C TRP A 302 16.69 29.77 -8.49
N TYR A 303 16.39 31.02 -8.87
CA TYR A 303 17.24 31.79 -9.77
C TYR A 303 17.20 33.29 -9.48
N GLN A 304 18.26 33.97 -9.85
CA GLN A 304 18.38 35.44 -9.87
C GLN A 304 19.39 35.85 -10.95
N PRO A 305 19.32 37.08 -11.53
CA PRO A 305 18.27 38.09 -11.33
C PRO A 305 16.95 37.74 -12.00
N ASP A 306 16.01 38.71 -12.07
CA ASP A 306 14.76 38.55 -12.80
C ASP A 306 14.98 38.31 -14.29
N ILE A 307 14.20 37.39 -14.83
CA ILE A 307 14.16 37.10 -16.27
C ILE A 307 12.96 37.83 -16.86
N LYS A 308 13.20 38.58 -17.94
CA LYS A 308 12.17 39.47 -18.52
C LYS A 308 11.09 38.74 -19.31
N ASP A 309 11.42 37.62 -19.96
CA ASP A 309 10.48 36.92 -20.86
C ASP A 309 10.33 35.44 -20.50
N SER A 310 11.36 34.64 -20.69
CA SER A 310 11.30 33.18 -20.46
C SER A 310 12.66 32.60 -20.13
N LEU A 311 12.66 31.49 -19.40
CA LEU A 311 13.86 30.68 -19.13
C LEU A 311 13.74 29.34 -19.82
N ARG A 312 14.78 28.98 -20.58
CA ARG A 312 14.90 27.64 -21.16
C ARG A 312 15.63 26.73 -20.18
N LEU A 313 15.07 25.55 -19.98
CA LEU A 313 15.62 24.53 -19.09
C LEU A 313 15.85 23.24 -19.86
N GLN A 314 17.05 22.70 -19.80
CA GLN A 314 17.31 21.31 -20.15
C GLN A 314 17.09 20.46 -18.90
N VAL A 315 16.24 19.46 -19.02
CA VAL A 315 15.97 18.50 -17.93
C VAL A 315 16.25 17.11 -18.46
N LYS A 316 17.23 16.45 -17.88
CA LYS A 316 17.62 15.08 -18.19
C LYS A 316 17.08 14.16 -17.11
N GLY A 317 16.21 13.22 -17.47
CA GLY A 317 15.80 12.07 -16.67
C GLY A 317 16.49 10.79 -17.14
N THR A 318 16.04 9.65 -16.68
CA THR A 318 16.58 8.36 -17.12
C THR A 318 16.24 8.13 -18.60
N GLY A 319 17.26 8.13 -19.45
CA GLY A 319 17.15 7.80 -20.88
C GLY A 319 16.57 8.89 -21.79
N LYS A 320 16.10 10.03 -21.25
CA LYS A 320 15.54 11.13 -22.05
C LYS A 320 16.01 12.49 -21.57
N THR A 321 16.28 13.37 -22.52
CA THR A 321 16.58 14.79 -22.28
C THR A 321 15.50 15.63 -22.96
N ASP A 322 14.81 16.44 -22.17
CA ASP A 322 13.78 17.34 -22.66
C ASP A 322 14.22 18.81 -22.47
N ILE A 323 13.82 19.68 -23.38
CA ILE A 323 14.01 21.12 -23.27
C ILE A 323 12.66 21.78 -23.09
N PHE A 324 12.53 22.55 -22.00
CA PHE A 324 11.31 23.28 -21.67
C PHE A 324 11.55 24.78 -21.68
N THR A 325 10.55 25.53 -22.11
CA THR A 325 10.52 26.99 -21.99
C THR A 325 9.49 27.36 -20.92
N VAL A 326 9.94 28.00 -19.85
CA VAL A 326 9.12 28.52 -18.75
C VAL A 326 8.97 30.02 -18.95
N LYS A 327 7.75 30.46 -19.25
CA LYS A 327 7.45 31.88 -19.44
C LYS A 327 7.39 32.60 -18.09
N TYR A 328 7.97 33.78 -18.04
CA TYR A 328 7.86 34.68 -16.90
C TYR A 328 6.41 35.20 -16.77
N ARG A 329 5.97 35.31 -15.55
CA ARG A 329 4.78 36.06 -15.15
C ARG A 329 5.02 36.68 -13.78
N LYS A 330 4.47 37.87 -13.55
CA LYS A 330 4.58 38.51 -12.24
C LYS A 330 3.89 37.64 -11.18
N MET A 331 4.62 37.30 -10.15
CA MET A 331 4.13 36.53 -9.00
C MET A 331 4.54 37.21 -7.71
N LYS A 332 3.93 36.83 -6.60
CA LYS A 332 4.30 37.32 -5.27
C LYS A 332 5.60 36.64 -4.83
N GLY A 333 6.56 37.44 -4.35
CA GLY A 333 7.77 36.93 -3.70
C GLY A 333 7.45 36.30 -2.35
N GLU A 334 8.32 35.40 -1.93
CA GLU A 334 8.26 34.76 -0.60
C GLU A 334 9.19 35.51 0.35
N LYS A 335 8.76 35.68 1.59
CA LYS A 335 9.61 36.18 2.67
C LYS A 335 10.37 35.01 3.27
N LEU A 336 11.65 35.24 3.63
CA LEU A 336 12.44 34.24 4.34
C LEU A 336 11.77 33.89 5.68
N ALA A 337 11.50 32.59 5.87
CA ALA A 337 10.97 32.04 7.09
C ALA A 337 11.87 30.90 7.59
N ILE A 338 12.21 30.94 8.87
CA ILE A 338 13.03 29.93 9.54
C ILE A 338 12.15 29.21 10.58
N SER A 339 12.22 27.91 10.62
CA SER A 339 11.54 27.08 11.61
C SER A 339 12.47 26.01 12.17
N SER A 340 12.27 25.63 13.40
CA SER A 340 13.00 24.52 14.01
C SER A 340 12.31 23.19 13.68
N GLU A 341 13.08 22.16 13.37
CA GLU A 341 12.57 20.81 13.07
C GLU A 341 12.03 20.12 14.34
N HIS A 342 12.64 20.40 15.48
CA HIS A 342 12.28 19.81 16.78
C HIS A 342 12.13 20.85 17.87
N LYS A 343 11.16 20.67 18.75
CA LYS A 343 10.97 21.50 19.97
C LYS A 343 11.46 20.81 21.24
N SER A 344 11.78 19.52 21.17
CA SER A 344 12.33 18.74 22.26
C SER A 344 13.38 17.79 21.74
N LEU A 345 14.45 17.61 22.50
CA LEU A 345 15.58 16.74 22.20
C LEU A 345 15.50 15.47 23.04
N SER A 346 15.89 14.33 22.47
CA SER A 346 16.15 13.11 23.23
C SER A 346 17.55 13.20 23.87
N PRO A 347 17.90 12.33 24.84
CA PRO A 347 19.22 12.36 25.48
C PRO A 347 20.40 12.14 24.53
N THR A 348 20.15 11.59 23.33
CA THR A 348 21.17 11.36 22.30
C THR A 348 21.16 12.40 21.18
N GLU A 349 20.16 13.28 21.14
CA GLU A 349 20.06 14.32 20.12
C GLU A 349 20.75 15.60 20.60
N GLU A 350 22.04 15.68 20.37
CA GLU A 350 22.84 16.89 20.65
C GLU A 350 22.71 17.96 19.56
N GLN A 351 21.82 17.75 18.59
CA GLN A 351 21.69 18.57 17.39
C GLN A 351 20.29 19.18 17.27
N ILE A 352 20.25 20.49 17.00
CA ILE A 352 19.05 21.21 16.57
C ILE A 352 19.18 21.55 15.09
N THR A 353 18.15 21.27 14.30
CA THR A 353 18.11 21.62 12.89
C THR A 353 17.08 22.70 12.62
N PHE A 354 17.51 23.76 11.94
CA PHE A 354 16.65 24.81 11.40
C PHE A 354 16.41 24.58 9.92
N LEU A 355 15.17 24.76 9.51
CA LEU A 355 14.72 24.66 8.12
C LEU A 355 14.30 26.04 7.64
N SER A 356 14.70 26.38 6.43
CA SER A 356 14.26 27.58 5.72
C SER A 356 13.36 27.22 4.53
N ASN A 357 12.45 28.13 4.18
CA ASN A 357 11.61 28.00 2.99
C ASN A 357 12.31 28.46 1.69
N ILE A 358 13.45 29.12 1.80
CA ILE A 358 14.31 29.60 0.71
C ILE A 358 15.74 29.12 0.99
N PRO A 359 16.51 28.65 -0.01
CA PRO A 359 17.89 28.22 0.22
C PRO A 359 18.73 29.32 0.87
N LEU A 360 19.54 28.95 1.83
CA LEU A 360 20.41 29.87 2.56
C LEU A 360 21.79 29.90 1.90
N ILE A 361 22.36 31.08 1.74
CA ILE A 361 23.72 31.28 1.22
C ILE A 361 24.73 31.62 2.31
N ALA A 362 24.25 32.17 3.43
CA ALA A 362 25.12 32.52 4.55
C ALA A 362 24.40 32.33 5.90
N PHE A 363 25.22 32.04 6.90
CA PHE A 363 24.83 32.00 8.31
C PHE A 363 25.91 32.67 9.14
N ASP A 364 25.51 33.65 9.99
CA ASP A 364 26.42 34.35 10.89
C ASP A 364 26.30 33.80 12.33
N PRO A 365 27.27 32.96 12.79
CA PRO A 365 27.24 32.41 14.14
C PRO A 365 27.45 33.46 15.24
N LYS A 366 28.02 34.63 14.96
CA LYS A 366 28.32 35.66 15.97
C LYS A 366 27.10 36.30 16.57
N VAL A 367 25.98 36.29 15.84
CA VAL A 367 24.71 36.87 16.26
C VAL A 367 23.70 35.83 16.77
N LEU A 368 24.13 34.59 16.94
CA LEU A 368 23.35 33.52 17.53
C LEU A 368 23.91 33.14 18.91
N GLN A 369 23.03 33.01 19.88
CA GLN A 369 23.37 32.58 21.23
C GLN A 369 22.44 31.46 21.68
N ILE A 370 22.99 30.44 22.33
CA ILE A 370 22.26 29.42 23.06
C ILE A 370 22.56 29.64 24.56
N ARG A 371 21.52 29.66 25.37
CA ARG A 371 21.61 29.79 26.84
C ARG A 371 20.87 28.64 27.50
N ASP A 372 21.42 28.13 28.59
CA ASP A 372 20.75 27.19 29.46
C ASP A 372 19.71 27.87 30.36
N LYS A 373 19.06 27.12 31.27
CA LYS A 373 18.07 27.62 32.22
C LYS A 373 18.61 28.71 33.16
N ASP A 374 19.91 28.69 33.47
CA ASP A 374 20.60 29.62 34.35
C ASP A 374 21.16 30.84 33.58
N SER A 375 20.75 30.98 32.31
CA SER A 375 21.21 32.03 31.40
C SER A 375 22.68 31.96 31.02
N THR A 376 23.36 30.85 31.30
CA THR A 376 24.76 30.64 30.93
C THR A 376 24.86 30.36 29.43
N LEU A 377 25.87 30.91 28.77
CA LEU A 377 26.14 30.64 27.35
C LEU A 377 26.60 29.21 27.16
N VAL A 378 26.04 28.56 26.14
CA VAL A 378 26.39 27.20 25.72
C VAL A 378 27.14 27.28 24.40
N ASP A 379 28.34 26.71 24.35
CA ASP A 379 29.12 26.59 23.12
C ASP A 379 28.48 25.60 22.17
N TYR A 380 28.53 25.89 20.87
CA TYR A 380 27.96 25.05 19.82
C TYR A 380 28.82 25.01 18.58
N LYS A 381 28.65 23.96 17.79
CA LYS A 381 29.24 23.81 16.45
C LYS A 381 28.15 23.98 15.40
N VAL A 382 28.50 24.57 14.27
CA VAL A 382 27.60 24.79 13.14
C VAL A 382 27.93 23.82 12.02
N ASP A 383 26.92 23.15 11.51
CA ASP A 383 26.97 22.43 10.25
C ASP A 383 26.02 23.13 9.26
N PHE A 384 26.65 23.79 8.28
CA PHE A 384 25.95 24.56 7.25
C PHE A 384 26.67 24.44 5.90
N THR A 385 25.90 24.14 4.88
CA THR A 385 26.35 24.13 3.49
C THR A 385 25.60 25.20 2.70
N PRO A 386 26.28 26.14 2.01
CA PRO A 386 25.63 27.14 1.18
C PRO A 386 24.69 26.53 0.12
N ASN A 387 23.61 27.21 -0.20
CA ASN A 387 22.50 26.76 -1.03
C ASN A 387 21.69 25.59 -0.44
N SER A 388 21.77 25.37 0.86
CA SER A 388 20.97 24.42 1.62
C SER A 388 19.78 25.11 2.27
N GLU A 389 18.69 24.39 2.45
CA GLU A 389 17.54 24.81 3.26
C GLU A 389 17.71 24.43 4.74
N LYS A 390 18.92 23.95 5.15
CA LYS A 390 19.18 23.45 6.51
C LYS A 390 20.42 24.09 7.12
N VAL A 391 20.29 24.41 8.42
CA VAL A 391 21.41 24.74 9.32
C VAL A 391 21.27 23.90 10.56
N SER A 392 22.30 23.16 10.93
CA SER A 392 22.31 22.34 12.14
C SER A 392 23.31 22.88 13.16
N LEU A 393 22.89 22.90 14.42
CA LEU A 393 23.71 23.32 15.55
C LEU A 393 23.89 22.12 16.49
N THR A 394 25.13 21.76 16.77
CA THR A 394 25.46 20.67 17.71
C THR A 394 26.04 21.28 18.98
N PHE A 395 25.48 20.94 20.13
CA PHE A 395 25.95 21.41 21.44
C PHE A 395 25.69 20.34 22.52
N PRO A 396 26.44 20.34 23.65
CA PRO A 396 26.22 19.38 24.71
C PRO A 396 24.86 19.58 25.37
N VAL A 397 23.99 18.58 25.28
CA VAL A 397 22.64 18.56 25.83
C VAL A 397 22.64 17.83 27.17
N LYS A 398 22.11 18.45 28.24
CA LYS A 398 21.91 17.81 29.55
C LYS A 398 20.45 17.42 29.72
N GLU A 399 20.20 16.25 30.23
CA GLU A 399 18.85 15.71 30.45
C GLU A 399 18.02 16.62 31.37
N GLY A 400 16.77 16.84 30.99
CA GLY A 400 15.80 17.66 31.76
C GLY A 400 16.05 19.15 31.69
N GLU A 401 17.09 19.61 30.98
CA GLU A 401 17.41 21.03 30.85
C GLU A 401 16.55 21.72 29.80
N LYS A 402 16.43 23.07 29.98
CA LYS A 402 15.83 23.94 28.96
C LYS A 402 16.89 24.85 28.37
N TYR A 403 16.82 25.02 27.07
CA TYR A 403 17.71 25.88 26.31
C TYR A 403 16.91 26.95 25.59
N HIS A 404 17.45 28.17 25.60
CA HIS A 404 16.88 29.32 24.90
C HIS A 404 17.86 29.76 23.81
N LEU A 405 17.39 29.80 22.59
CA LEU A 405 18.15 30.25 21.44
C LEU A 405 17.63 31.62 21.00
N THR A 406 18.55 32.52 20.75
CA THR A 406 18.27 33.82 20.13
C THR A 406 19.21 33.99 18.93
N ALA A 407 18.66 34.27 17.76
CA ALA A 407 19.40 34.57 16.55
C ALA A 407 18.92 35.90 15.98
N LEU A 408 19.83 36.87 15.94
CA LEU A 408 19.55 38.26 15.49
C LEU A 408 19.86 38.35 13.99
N SER A 409 18.89 38.06 13.12
CA SER A 409 19.07 38.09 11.64
C SER A 409 20.25 37.28 11.14
N ALA A 410 20.45 36.09 11.75
CA ALA A 410 21.62 35.24 11.53
C ALA A 410 21.64 34.53 10.16
N PHE A 411 20.50 34.42 9.49
CA PHE A 411 20.37 33.66 8.23
C PHE A 411 20.18 34.61 7.07
N GLU A 412 20.87 34.34 5.95
CA GLU A 412 20.74 35.08 4.71
C GLU A 412 20.37 34.10 3.57
N ASP A 413 19.29 34.40 2.85
CA ASP A 413 18.78 33.55 1.79
C ASP A 413 19.46 33.81 0.42
N PHE A 414 19.07 33.00 -0.56
CA PHE A 414 19.56 33.06 -1.94
C PHE A 414 19.32 34.43 -2.61
N TYR A 415 18.38 35.22 -2.12
CA TYR A 415 18.05 36.57 -2.61
C TYR A 415 18.65 37.70 -1.75
N HIS A 416 19.58 37.34 -0.87
CA HIS A 416 20.21 38.29 0.07
C HIS A 416 19.24 38.93 1.09
N GLN A 417 18.10 38.29 1.35
CA GLN A 417 17.22 38.71 2.44
C GLN A 417 17.71 38.11 3.75
N LYS A 418 17.75 38.92 4.79
CA LYS A 418 18.08 38.46 6.15
C LYS A 418 16.83 38.03 6.87
N SER A 419 16.97 37.00 7.71
CA SER A 419 15.89 36.50 8.56
C SER A 419 15.46 37.56 9.59
N ASP A 420 14.22 37.47 10.04
CA ASP A 420 13.80 38.14 11.26
C ASP A 420 14.58 37.58 12.47
N THR A 421 14.48 38.27 13.63
CA THR A 421 14.99 37.74 14.88
C THR A 421 14.23 36.44 15.24
N LEU A 422 14.97 35.35 15.41
CA LEU A 422 14.45 34.07 15.84
C LEU A 422 14.68 33.89 17.34
N LYS A 423 13.61 33.55 18.09
CA LYS A 423 13.67 33.15 19.49
C LYS A 423 12.98 31.82 19.65
N GLU A 424 13.71 30.81 20.06
CA GLU A 424 13.22 29.46 20.23
C GLU A 424 13.59 28.91 21.61
N SER A 425 12.79 27.99 22.12
CA SER A 425 13.07 27.27 23.36
C SER A 425 12.98 25.78 23.15
N PHE A 426 13.97 25.07 23.63
CA PHE A 426 14.06 23.62 23.51
C PHE A 426 14.12 22.99 24.90
N SER A 427 13.45 21.86 25.09
CA SER A 427 13.56 21.04 26.29
C SER A 427 14.26 19.73 25.98
N ALA A 428 15.31 19.44 26.73
CA ALA A 428 15.93 18.11 26.71
C ALA A 428 15.10 17.15 27.58
N LYS A 429 14.60 16.08 27.00
CA LYS A 429 13.87 15.04 27.71
C LYS A 429 14.84 14.22 28.57
N ARG A 430 14.32 13.55 29.61
CA ARG A 430 15.08 12.62 30.42
C ARG A 430 15.07 11.21 29.81
N ALA A 431 16.05 10.39 30.17
CA ALA A 431 16.08 8.99 29.75
C ALA A 431 14.80 8.24 30.16
N GLU A 432 14.23 8.58 31.33
CA GLU A 432 12.98 7.99 31.86
C GLU A 432 11.71 8.31 31.03
N ASP A 433 11.77 9.33 30.16
CA ASP A 433 10.67 9.65 29.23
C ASP A 433 10.59 8.69 28.03
N PHE A 434 11.56 7.81 27.90
CA PHE A 434 11.72 6.86 26.79
C PHE A 434 11.70 5.41 27.27
N ALA A 435 11.48 4.51 26.34
CA ALA A 435 11.72 3.09 26.51
C ALA A 435 13.03 2.67 25.84
N SER A 436 13.52 1.48 26.18
CA SER A 436 14.55 0.80 25.42
C SER A 436 14.07 -0.58 24.97
N LEU A 437 14.57 -1.05 23.83
CA LEU A 437 14.26 -2.37 23.29
C LEU A 437 15.56 -3.09 22.94
N LYS A 438 15.73 -4.29 23.48
CA LYS A 438 16.75 -5.26 23.09
C LYS A 438 16.12 -6.38 22.30
N VAL A 439 16.66 -6.68 21.13
CA VAL A 439 16.17 -7.71 20.22
C VAL A 439 17.21 -8.78 20.02
N SER A 440 16.83 -10.04 20.15
CA SER A 440 17.62 -11.21 19.77
C SER A 440 16.89 -12.04 18.73
N PHE A 441 17.64 -12.64 17.79
CA PHE A 441 17.07 -13.48 16.74
C PHE A 441 17.48 -14.94 16.96
N LYS A 442 16.50 -15.85 16.99
CA LYS A 442 16.74 -17.29 17.03
C LYS A 442 17.10 -17.85 15.65
N ASP A 443 16.65 -17.17 14.59
CA ASP A 443 16.91 -17.57 13.21
C ASP A 443 18.26 -17.03 12.73
N SER A 444 18.91 -17.78 11.83
CA SER A 444 20.09 -17.28 11.12
C SER A 444 19.65 -16.29 10.04
N LEU A 445 20.23 -15.08 10.08
CA LEU A 445 19.93 -14.00 9.15
C LEU A 445 21.12 -13.77 8.20
N SER A 446 20.81 -13.53 6.93
CA SER A 446 21.82 -13.19 5.93
C SER A 446 22.26 -11.74 6.10
N LEU A 447 23.57 -11.50 6.22
CA LEU A 447 24.17 -10.17 6.33
C LEU A 447 24.51 -9.59 4.95
N PRO A 448 24.40 -8.28 4.76
CA PRO A 448 23.84 -7.31 5.71
C PRO A 448 22.31 -7.29 5.71
N PHE A 449 21.72 -6.76 6.77
CA PHE A 449 20.28 -6.52 6.85
C PHE A 449 19.97 -5.24 7.63
N ILE A 450 18.71 -4.76 7.49
CA ILE A 450 18.21 -3.60 8.22
C ILE A 450 17.16 -4.08 9.21
N ILE A 451 17.29 -3.70 10.48
CA ILE A 451 16.22 -3.84 11.46
C ILE A 451 15.42 -2.55 11.47
N GLU A 452 14.13 -2.65 11.28
CA GLU A 452 13.23 -1.50 11.29
C GLU A 452 12.10 -1.69 12.29
N LEU A 453 11.83 -0.63 13.07
CA LEU A 453 10.63 -0.50 13.88
C LEU A 453 9.68 0.44 13.13
N THR A 454 8.51 -0.07 12.80
CA THR A 454 7.47 0.67 12.07
C THR A 454 6.30 1.01 12.97
N ASP A 455 5.39 1.86 12.48
CA ASP A 455 4.08 2.02 13.09
C ASP A 455 3.29 0.70 13.07
N LYS A 456 2.18 0.66 13.81
CA LYS A 456 1.31 -0.52 13.91
C LYS A 456 0.75 -1.06 12.59
N ASP A 457 0.73 -0.23 11.54
CA ASP A 457 0.25 -0.61 10.22
C ASP A 457 1.39 -1.09 9.29
N GLY A 458 2.65 -1.00 9.74
CA GLY A 458 3.83 -1.38 8.96
C GLY A 458 4.22 -0.39 7.86
N LYS A 459 3.58 0.80 7.81
CA LYS A 459 3.72 1.75 6.70
C LYS A 459 4.87 2.74 6.88
N ASN A 460 5.05 3.26 8.10
CA ASN A 460 6.04 4.29 8.38
C ASN A 460 7.18 3.70 9.20
N VAL A 461 8.40 3.77 8.70
CA VAL A 461 9.60 3.42 9.46
C VAL A 461 9.87 4.54 10.44
N LEU A 462 9.89 4.21 11.74
CA LEU A 462 10.11 5.14 12.83
C LEU A 462 11.56 5.09 13.34
N TYR A 463 12.15 3.90 13.35
CA TYR A 463 13.55 3.66 13.73
C TYR A 463 14.14 2.60 12.80
N SER A 464 15.43 2.77 12.48
CA SER A 464 16.14 1.88 11.56
C SER A 464 17.59 1.70 12.01
N GLN A 465 18.10 0.47 11.92
CA GLN A 465 19.49 0.14 12.22
C GLN A 465 20.04 -0.79 11.13
N TYR A 466 21.13 -0.37 10.48
CA TYR A 466 21.82 -1.18 9.48
C TYR A 466 22.85 -2.10 10.14
N ILE A 467 22.79 -3.39 9.82
CA ILE A 467 23.59 -4.43 10.46
C ILE A 467 24.52 -5.07 9.44
N GLU A 468 25.82 -4.85 9.61
CA GLU A 468 26.87 -5.44 8.79
C GLU A 468 27.55 -6.64 9.47
N LYS A 469 27.47 -6.73 10.80
CA LYS A 469 28.07 -7.80 11.60
C LYS A 469 27.02 -8.39 12.52
N SER A 470 27.01 -9.72 12.62
CA SER A 470 26.11 -10.41 13.55
C SER A 470 26.44 -10.06 15.00
N SER A 471 25.40 -9.86 15.79
CA SER A 471 25.46 -9.68 17.24
C SER A 471 24.43 -10.58 17.90
N PRO A 472 24.68 -11.08 19.12
CA PRO A 472 23.66 -11.82 19.86
C PRO A 472 22.41 -10.98 20.18
N THR A 473 22.59 -9.67 20.36
CA THR A 473 21.52 -8.72 20.66
C THR A 473 21.71 -7.41 19.91
N TYR A 474 20.60 -6.77 19.57
CA TYR A 474 20.54 -5.44 18.95
C TYR A 474 19.77 -4.50 19.84
N HIS A 475 20.32 -3.32 20.13
CA HIS A 475 19.77 -2.40 21.11
C HIS A 475 19.24 -1.13 20.44
N PHE A 476 18.01 -0.77 20.77
CA PHE A 476 17.34 0.47 20.39
C PHE A 476 17.07 1.29 21.66
N PRO A 477 17.92 2.25 22.00
CA PRO A 477 17.72 3.15 23.14
C PRO A 477 16.75 4.27 22.78
N TYR A 478 16.17 4.89 23.77
CA TYR A 478 15.39 6.14 23.68
C TYR A 478 14.24 6.10 22.67
N LEU A 479 13.48 5.00 22.67
CA LEU A 479 12.27 4.85 21.87
C LEU A 479 11.11 5.58 22.55
N LYS A 480 10.28 6.26 21.77
CA LYS A 480 9.03 6.85 22.29
C LYS A 480 8.07 5.75 22.71
N ALA A 481 7.25 6.00 23.74
CA ALA A 481 6.18 5.08 24.11
C ALA A 481 5.22 4.89 22.93
N GLY A 482 4.78 3.65 22.69
CA GLY A 482 3.90 3.31 21.57
C GLY A 482 3.94 1.83 21.21
N ASN A 483 3.17 1.46 20.20
CA ASN A 483 3.13 0.12 19.64
C ASN A 483 3.89 0.09 18.32
N TYR A 484 4.77 -0.89 18.18
CA TYR A 484 5.67 -1.05 17.05
C TYR A 484 5.53 -2.42 16.41
N LEU A 485 5.66 -2.47 15.09
CA LEU A 485 5.96 -3.70 14.38
C LEU A 485 7.45 -3.72 14.07
N LEU A 486 8.10 -4.87 14.30
CA LEU A 486 9.47 -5.09 13.90
C LEU A 486 9.51 -5.82 12.56
N ARG A 487 10.38 -5.34 11.67
CA ARG A 487 10.68 -6.04 10.42
C ARG A 487 12.18 -6.05 10.14
N ILE A 488 12.60 -7.04 9.36
CA ILE A 488 13.95 -7.14 8.83
C ILE A 488 13.89 -7.05 7.32
N VAL A 489 14.76 -6.23 6.75
CA VAL A 489 14.99 -6.12 5.32
C VAL A 489 16.32 -6.76 4.98
N GLU A 490 16.35 -7.79 4.12
CA GLU A 490 17.56 -8.39 3.59
C GLU A 490 18.15 -7.48 2.50
N ASP A 491 19.20 -6.73 2.81
CA ASP A 491 19.84 -5.79 1.87
C ASP A 491 20.95 -6.51 1.08
N LYS A 492 20.58 -7.22 0.02
CA LYS A 492 21.52 -8.03 -0.78
C LYS A 492 22.52 -7.22 -1.56
N ASN A 493 22.17 -6.01 -1.98
CA ASN A 493 23.02 -5.15 -2.79
C ASN A 493 23.80 -4.10 -1.98
N ARG A 494 23.62 -4.06 -0.65
CA ARG A 494 24.31 -3.20 0.31
C ARG A 494 24.06 -1.69 0.11
N ASN A 495 22.89 -1.33 -0.38
CA ASN A 495 22.55 0.07 -0.61
C ASN A 495 21.81 0.75 0.56
N LYS A 496 21.62 0.03 1.67
CA LYS A 496 21.00 0.46 2.94
C LYS A 496 19.52 0.84 2.81
N LYS A 497 18.82 0.26 1.85
CA LYS A 497 17.38 0.45 1.62
C LYS A 497 16.80 -0.82 1.00
N TRP A 498 15.50 -1.00 1.16
CA TRP A 498 14.78 -2.05 0.46
C TRP A 498 14.66 -1.77 -1.03
N ASP A 499 14.88 -2.77 -1.87
CA ASP A 499 14.69 -2.71 -3.30
C ASP A 499 13.55 -3.60 -3.77
N THR A 500 12.62 -3.00 -4.50
CA THR A 500 11.53 -3.71 -5.15
C THR A 500 12.01 -4.55 -6.34
N GLY A 501 11.13 -5.44 -6.81
CA GLY A 501 11.38 -6.25 -7.99
C GLY A 501 11.20 -5.50 -9.32
N ASN A 502 11.54 -6.21 -10.42
CA ASN A 502 11.25 -5.79 -11.78
C ASN A 502 10.85 -7.02 -12.61
N PHE A 503 9.66 -7.03 -13.14
CA PHE A 503 9.09 -8.18 -13.83
C PHE A 503 9.83 -8.50 -15.14
N LEU A 504 10.07 -7.49 -15.99
CA LEU A 504 10.74 -7.71 -17.28
C LEU A 504 12.19 -8.17 -17.14
N GLN A 505 12.86 -7.79 -16.03
CA GLN A 505 14.20 -8.26 -15.70
C GLN A 505 14.21 -9.58 -14.92
N ARG A 506 13.06 -10.15 -14.63
CA ARG A 506 12.90 -11.33 -13.75
C ARG A 506 13.57 -11.15 -12.38
N LYS A 507 13.61 -9.92 -11.89
CA LYS A 507 14.18 -9.59 -10.59
C LYS A 507 13.08 -9.60 -9.52
N GLN A 508 13.25 -10.48 -8.51
CA GLN A 508 12.38 -10.50 -7.33
C GLN A 508 12.72 -9.32 -6.40
N PRO A 509 11.76 -8.83 -5.59
CA PRO A 509 12.04 -7.85 -4.55
C PRO A 509 12.96 -8.44 -3.46
N GLU A 510 13.65 -7.59 -2.73
CA GLU A 510 14.34 -8.00 -1.51
C GLU A 510 13.34 -8.46 -0.45
N ILE A 511 13.78 -9.39 0.39
CA ILE A 511 12.91 -10.04 1.36
C ILE A 511 12.71 -9.14 2.57
N ILE A 512 11.46 -8.90 2.92
CA ILE A 512 11.07 -8.33 4.21
C ILE A 512 10.43 -9.44 5.06
N ARG A 513 10.90 -9.58 6.30
CA ARG A 513 10.32 -10.48 7.29
C ARG A 513 9.75 -9.68 8.44
N TYR A 514 8.44 -9.80 8.66
CA TYR A 514 7.75 -9.15 9.77
C TYR A 514 7.68 -10.07 10.97
N PHE A 515 7.89 -9.50 12.16
CA PHE A 515 7.51 -10.15 13.40
C PHE A 515 6.01 -9.93 13.63
N ALA A 516 5.23 -10.99 13.78
CA ALA A 516 3.76 -10.92 13.76
C ALA A 516 3.14 -10.26 14.99
N LYS A 517 3.90 -10.16 16.09
CA LYS A 517 3.42 -9.57 17.34
C LYS A 517 3.79 -8.09 17.43
N GLU A 518 2.84 -7.26 17.86
CA GLU A 518 3.12 -5.89 18.22
C GLU A 518 4.00 -5.85 19.48
N ILE A 519 4.97 -4.95 19.48
CA ILE A 519 5.85 -4.68 20.62
C ILE A 519 5.33 -3.41 21.28
N GLU A 520 4.73 -3.54 22.47
CA GLU A 520 4.29 -2.41 23.27
C GLU A 520 5.47 -1.88 24.09
N LEU A 521 5.75 -0.58 23.97
CA LEU A 521 6.78 0.13 24.72
C LEU A 521 6.13 1.24 25.56
N ARG A 522 6.48 1.31 26.84
CA ARG A 522 6.07 2.40 27.75
C ARG A 522 7.31 3.13 28.26
N ALA A 523 7.15 4.41 28.57
CA ALA A 523 8.22 5.20 29.16
C ALA A 523 8.83 4.52 30.39
N ASN A 524 10.14 4.61 30.53
CA ASN A 524 10.93 3.96 31.58
C ASN A 524 10.92 2.42 31.58
N TRP A 525 10.51 1.79 30.44
CA TRP A 525 10.60 0.34 30.29
C TRP A 525 11.83 -0.07 29.51
N GLU A 526 12.46 -1.14 29.97
CA GLU A 526 13.42 -1.91 29.20
C GLU A 526 12.77 -3.23 28.79
N VAL A 527 12.59 -3.42 27.47
CA VAL A 527 11.92 -4.58 26.91
C VAL A 527 12.95 -5.44 26.18
N GLU A 528 12.97 -6.73 26.47
CA GLU A 528 13.75 -7.73 25.75
C GLU A 528 12.81 -8.60 24.92
N GLN A 529 13.11 -8.74 23.64
CA GLN A 529 12.26 -9.49 22.70
C GLN A 529 13.09 -10.50 21.92
N ASP A 530 12.76 -11.77 22.13
CA ASP A 530 13.27 -12.87 21.31
C ASP A 530 12.39 -13.05 20.08
N ILE A 531 12.97 -13.08 18.90
CA ILE A 531 12.28 -13.16 17.62
C ILE A 531 12.63 -14.47 16.93
N SER A 532 11.61 -15.21 16.51
CA SER A 532 11.70 -16.32 15.59
C SER A 532 10.69 -16.14 14.46
N PHE A 533 11.18 -16.14 13.23
CA PHE A 533 10.32 -16.12 12.03
C PHE A 533 9.83 -17.51 11.64
N ALA A 534 10.54 -18.58 12.06
CA ALA A 534 10.15 -19.97 11.79
C ALA A 534 8.90 -20.39 12.57
N GLU A 535 8.78 -19.99 13.84
CA GLU A 535 7.63 -20.30 14.68
C GLU A 535 6.32 -19.66 14.15
N GLN A 536 6.41 -18.57 13.39
CA GLN A 536 5.26 -17.87 12.80
C GLN A 536 4.71 -18.57 11.56
N ALA A 537 5.54 -19.34 10.85
CA ALA A 537 5.11 -20.11 9.68
C ALA A 537 4.20 -21.30 10.05
N GLU A 538 4.20 -21.73 11.32
CA GLU A 538 3.41 -22.84 11.82
C GLU A 538 2.02 -22.44 12.35
N GLU A 539 1.73 -21.18 12.64
CA GLU A 539 0.37 -20.70 12.91
C GLU A 539 -0.46 -20.73 11.62
N LYS A 540 -0.86 -21.93 11.19
CA LYS A 540 -1.84 -22.14 10.14
C LYS A 540 -3.11 -21.38 10.47
N PRO A 541 -3.76 -20.70 9.52
CA PRO A 541 -5.09 -20.16 9.74
C PRO A 541 -5.99 -21.31 10.22
N LYS A 542 -6.59 -21.14 11.39
CA LYS A 542 -7.55 -22.11 11.93
C LYS A 542 -8.63 -22.35 10.88
N GLN A 543 -8.57 -23.52 10.25
CA GLN A 543 -9.68 -23.99 9.41
C GLN A 543 -10.95 -23.98 10.27
N PRO A 544 -12.10 -23.53 9.75
CA PRO A 544 -13.35 -23.69 10.42
C PRO A 544 -13.54 -25.19 10.71
N LYS A 545 -13.69 -25.55 11.97
CA LYS A 545 -14.00 -26.93 12.33
C LYS A 545 -15.32 -27.30 11.65
N GLU A 546 -15.28 -28.21 10.68
CA GLU A 546 -16.45 -28.95 10.24
C GLU A 546 -17.03 -29.65 11.49
N LYS A 547 -18.21 -29.25 11.89
CA LYS A 547 -18.97 -30.01 12.89
C LYS A 547 -19.34 -31.33 12.21
N SER A 548 -18.75 -32.43 12.68
CA SER A 548 -19.21 -33.77 12.38
C SER A 548 -20.69 -33.87 12.74
N VAL A 549 -21.52 -34.10 11.76
CA VAL A 549 -22.90 -34.52 11.94
C VAL A 549 -22.86 -35.96 12.45
N GLU A 550 -23.03 -36.17 13.74
CA GLU A 550 -23.38 -37.48 14.25
C GLU A 550 -24.80 -37.83 13.79
N LYS A 551 -24.93 -39.07 13.35
CA LYS A 551 -26.14 -39.69 12.78
C LYS A 551 -27.31 -39.73 13.74
#